data_12a06957357f5846522d4462cc46b41d
#
_entry.id   12a06957357f5846522d4462cc46b41d
#
_cell.length_a   1.000
_cell.length_b   1.000
_cell.length_c   1.000
_cell.angle_alpha   90.00
_cell.angle_beta   90.00
_cell.angle_gamma   90.00
#
_symmetry.space_group_name_H-M   'P 1'
#
loop_
_entity.id
_entity.type
_entity.pdbx_description
1 polymer ?
#
loop_
_entity_poly.entity_id
_entity_poly.type
_entity_poly.pdbx_seq_one_letter_code
_entity_poly.pdbx_strand_id
1 'polypeptide(L)'
;MFIKKIYVIIKFMNRRMYMNNGMNKEELLKLINSLKIDKEEFWILSSGSLVLREIYEIAHDLDIAVTFKGLEQLKKNYNLIQKENGWYTVNDKVECVCDGSNLKYKPEKLDCGYYVQNIFEYFEYLNSSSREKDIKRIPLVKNYIKKIK
;
A
#
# COMPACT_ATOMS: atom_id res chain seq x y z
N MET A 1 -21.00 35.36 -15.87
CA MET A 1 -21.00 35.15 -14.41
C MET A 1 -21.36 33.73 -14.02
N PHE A 2 -22.44 33.16 -14.60
CA PHE A 2 -22.87 31.80 -14.33
C PHE A 2 -21.82 30.75 -14.78
N ILE A 3 -21.20 30.94 -15.92
CA ILE A 3 -20.18 30.03 -16.47
C ILE A 3 -18.92 29.99 -15.60
N LYS A 4 -18.52 31.14 -15.02
CA LYS A 4 -17.34 31.20 -14.13
C LYS A 4 -17.58 30.44 -12.82
N LYS A 5 -18.79 30.51 -12.25
CA LYS A 5 -19.15 29.78 -11.04
C LYS A 5 -19.16 28.26 -11.28
N ILE A 6 -19.68 27.83 -12.41
CA ILE A 6 -19.68 26.40 -12.79
C ILE A 6 -18.26 25.90 -13.00
N TYR A 7 -17.41 26.69 -13.66
CA TYR A 7 -16.02 26.34 -13.89
C TYR A 7 -15.25 26.18 -12.58
N VAL A 8 -15.45 27.10 -11.63
CA VAL A 8 -14.81 27.02 -10.30
C VAL A 8 -15.30 25.79 -9.54
N ILE A 9 -16.59 25.49 -9.59
CA ILE A 9 -17.16 24.31 -8.95
C ILE A 9 -16.59 23.02 -9.54
N ILE A 10 -16.55 22.92 -10.88
CA ILE A 10 -15.98 21.74 -11.57
C ILE A 10 -14.50 21.58 -11.22
N LYS A 11 -13.73 22.66 -11.23
CA LYS A 11 -12.31 22.64 -10.86
C LYS A 11 -12.11 22.21 -9.42
N PHE A 12 -12.97 22.69 -8.51
CA PHE A 12 -12.95 22.31 -7.09
C PHE A 12 -13.33 20.84 -6.93
N MET A 13 -14.36 20.37 -7.62
CA MET A 13 -14.77 18.97 -7.60
C MET A 13 -13.71 18.04 -8.17
N ASN A 14 -13.06 18.41 -9.28
CA ASN A 14 -11.98 17.64 -9.88
C ASN A 14 -10.79 17.55 -8.94
N ARG A 15 -10.45 18.65 -8.26
CA ARG A 15 -9.37 18.68 -7.28
C ARG A 15 -9.72 17.81 -6.07
N ARG A 16 -10.96 17.87 -5.61
CA ARG A 16 -11.46 17.04 -4.51
C ARG A 16 -11.49 15.57 -4.91
N MET A 17 -11.93 15.26 -6.12
CA MET A 17 -11.90 13.89 -6.66
C MET A 17 -10.48 13.37 -6.79
N TYR A 18 -9.55 14.21 -7.24
CA TYR A 18 -8.13 13.86 -7.34
C TYR A 18 -7.53 13.57 -5.96
N MET A 19 -7.86 14.39 -4.97
CA MET A 19 -7.40 14.18 -3.60
C MET A 19 -8.09 12.98 -2.94
N ASN A 20 -9.36 12.70 -3.32
CA ASN A 20 -10.13 11.59 -2.78
C ASN A 20 -9.86 10.26 -3.46
N ASN A 21 -8.98 10.21 -4.48
CA ASN A 21 -8.51 8.96 -5.06
C ASN A 21 -7.58 8.21 -4.10
N GLY A 22 -7.04 8.91 -3.11
CA GLY A 22 -6.25 8.31 -2.06
C GLY A 22 -7.13 7.77 -0.95
N MET A 23 -6.66 6.73 -0.30
CA MET A 23 -7.31 6.10 0.84
C MET A 23 -6.60 6.52 2.12
N ASN A 24 -7.35 7.03 3.09
CA ASN A 24 -6.83 7.24 4.43
C ASN A 24 -6.75 5.88 5.16
N LYS A 25 -6.27 5.87 6.39
CA LYS A 25 -6.08 4.64 7.15
C LYS A 25 -7.38 3.84 7.30
N GLU A 26 -8.49 4.51 7.59
CA GLU A 26 -9.80 3.84 7.76
C GLU A 26 -10.27 3.20 6.46
N GLU A 27 -10.17 3.93 5.35
CA GLU A 27 -10.56 3.43 4.03
C GLU A 27 -9.65 2.28 3.59
N LEU A 28 -8.36 2.39 3.85
CA LEU A 28 -7.40 1.35 3.54
C LEU A 28 -7.70 0.08 4.33
N LEU A 29 -8.00 0.20 5.63
CA LEU A 29 -8.38 -0.95 6.46
C LEU A 29 -9.65 -1.63 5.97
N LYS A 30 -10.63 -0.86 5.48
CA LYS A 30 -11.84 -1.43 4.88
C LYS A 30 -11.51 -2.25 3.63
N LEU A 31 -10.64 -1.72 2.78
CA LEU A 31 -10.19 -2.44 1.58
C LEU A 31 -9.46 -3.74 1.95
N ILE A 32 -8.53 -3.67 2.88
CA ILE A 32 -7.77 -4.83 3.34
C ILE A 32 -8.72 -5.89 3.93
N ASN A 33 -9.67 -5.46 4.75
CA ASN A 33 -10.62 -6.37 5.38
C ASN A 33 -11.56 -7.03 4.38
N SER A 34 -11.77 -6.41 3.21
CA SER A 34 -12.61 -6.96 2.15
C SER A 34 -11.92 -8.05 1.34
N LEU A 35 -10.60 -8.17 1.44
CA LEU A 35 -9.85 -9.17 0.67
C LEU A 35 -10.11 -10.58 1.17
N LYS A 36 -10.35 -11.48 0.22
CA LYS A 36 -10.62 -12.89 0.52
C LYS A 36 -9.31 -13.67 0.58
N ILE A 37 -8.57 -13.43 1.64
CA ILE A 37 -7.28 -14.03 1.93
C ILE A 37 -7.09 -14.06 3.45
N ASP A 38 -6.46 -15.09 3.96
CA ASP A 38 -6.16 -15.20 5.40
C ASP A 38 -5.12 -14.14 5.80
N LYS A 39 -5.32 -13.53 6.96
CA LYS A 39 -4.44 -12.48 7.49
C LYS A 39 -2.99 -12.94 7.65
N GLU A 40 -2.79 -14.22 7.89
CA GLU A 40 -1.45 -14.81 8.10
C GLU A 40 -0.72 -15.06 6.78
N GLU A 41 -1.39 -14.87 5.64
CA GLU A 41 -0.85 -15.23 4.33
C GLU A 41 -0.48 -14.03 3.49
N PHE A 42 -0.49 -12.82 4.06
CA PHE A 42 -0.06 -11.62 3.36
C PHE A 42 0.44 -10.52 4.30
N TRP A 43 1.19 -9.60 3.75
CA TRP A 43 1.60 -8.39 4.47
C TRP A 43 1.60 -7.19 3.51
N ILE A 44 1.32 -6.01 4.08
CA ILE A 44 1.15 -4.78 3.31
C ILE A 44 2.50 -4.13 3.05
N LEU A 45 2.71 -3.68 1.80
CA LEU A 45 3.95 -3.09 1.33
C LEU A 45 3.81 -1.58 1.11
N SER A 46 4.94 -0.92 0.94
CA SER A 46 5.06 0.44 0.39
C SER A 46 4.16 1.47 1.06
N SER A 47 3.44 2.29 0.28
CA SER A 47 2.63 3.39 0.82
C SER A 47 1.54 2.90 1.77
N GLY A 48 0.94 1.74 1.52
CA GLY A 48 -0.05 1.17 2.43
C GLY A 48 0.53 0.91 3.82
N SER A 49 1.76 0.38 3.88
CA SER A 49 2.43 0.15 5.16
C SER A 49 2.70 1.46 5.90
N LEU A 50 3.03 2.52 5.16
CA LEU A 50 3.28 3.84 5.75
C LEU A 50 1.99 4.47 6.29
N VAL A 51 0.87 4.28 5.60
CA VAL A 51 -0.44 4.76 6.08
C VAL A 51 -0.85 4.01 7.35
N LEU A 52 -0.70 2.69 7.39
CA LEU A 52 -1.02 1.91 8.58
C LEU A 52 -0.15 2.26 9.78
N ARG A 53 1.10 2.68 9.54
CA ARG A 53 2.01 3.16 10.59
C ARG A 53 1.80 4.65 10.92
N GLU A 54 0.87 5.31 10.23
CA GLU A 54 0.59 6.76 10.40
C GLU A 54 1.77 7.66 10.03
N ILE A 55 2.64 7.19 9.14
CA ILE A 55 3.73 7.98 8.55
C ILE A 55 3.21 8.81 7.37
N TYR A 56 2.27 8.26 6.61
CA TYR A 56 1.57 8.95 5.51
C TYR A 56 0.08 9.03 5.81
N GLU A 57 -0.57 10.04 5.24
CA GLU A 57 -2.01 10.23 5.41
C GLU A 57 -2.84 9.40 4.44
N ILE A 58 -2.36 9.23 3.20
CA ILE A 58 -3.11 8.52 2.15
C ILE A 58 -2.20 7.60 1.35
N ALA A 59 -2.81 6.53 0.83
CA ALA A 59 -2.22 5.66 -0.17
C ALA A 59 -3.19 5.56 -1.35
N HIS A 60 -2.65 5.55 -2.57
CA HIS A 60 -3.49 5.48 -3.77
C HIS A 60 -3.80 4.04 -4.18
N ASP A 61 -2.92 3.13 -3.84
CA ASP A 61 -3.02 1.72 -4.18
C ASP A 61 -2.68 0.88 -2.96
N LEU A 62 -3.08 -0.38 -2.99
CA LEU A 62 -2.70 -1.37 -2.01
C LEU A 62 -1.81 -2.42 -2.67
N ASP A 63 -0.54 -2.44 -2.28
CA ASP A 63 0.40 -3.47 -2.69
C ASP A 63 0.62 -4.43 -1.54
N ILE A 64 0.48 -5.70 -1.80
CA ILE A 64 0.69 -6.74 -0.79
C ILE A 64 1.66 -7.79 -1.30
N ALA A 65 2.44 -8.33 -0.37
CA ALA A 65 3.20 -9.55 -0.61
C ALA A 65 2.38 -10.70 -0.04
N VAL A 66 2.38 -11.82 -0.73
CA VAL A 66 1.60 -13.00 -0.33
C VAL A 66 2.48 -14.23 -0.27
N THR A 67 2.12 -15.16 0.60
CA THR A 67 2.70 -16.49 0.59
C THR A 67 2.13 -17.28 -0.60
N PHE A 68 2.72 -18.43 -0.89
CA PHE A 68 2.18 -19.30 -1.92
C PHE A 68 0.72 -19.69 -1.63
N LYS A 69 0.41 -19.99 -0.37
CA LYS A 69 -0.96 -20.30 0.07
C LYS A 69 -1.90 -19.09 -0.13
N GLY A 70 -1.41 -17.89 0.21
CA GLY A 70 -2.18 -16.67 -0.01
C GLY A 70 -2.47 -16.41 -1.49
N LEU A 71 -1.48 -16.65 -2.37
CA LEU A 71 -1.67 -16.53 -3.80
C LEU A 71 -2.75 -17.49 -4.31
N GLU A 72 -2.73 -18.73 -3.83
CA GLU A 72 -3.75 -19.72 -4.18
C GLU A 72 -5.14 -19.29 -3.72
N GLN A 73 -5.25 -18.70 -2.54
CA GLN A 73 -6.52 -18.15 -2.05
C GLN A 73 -7.02 -17.01 -2.95
N LEU A 74 -6.14 -16.12 -3.35
CA LEU A 74 -6.50 -15.02 -4.26
C LEU A 74 -6.91 -15.54 -5.64
N LYS A 75 -6.19 -16.50 -6.18
CA LYS A 75 -6.55 -17.12 -7.48
C LYS A 75 -7.94 -17.79 -7.44
N LYS A 76 -8.30 -18.36 -6.31
CA LYS A 76 -9.60 -19.00 -6.12
C LYS A 76 -10.74 -17.98 -6.07
N ASN A 77 -10.50 -16.80 -5.53
CA ASN A 77 -11.54 -15.80 -5.26
C ASN A 77 -11.57 -14.62 -6.24
N TYR A 78 -10.51 -14.43 -7.04
CA TYR A 78 -10.37 -13.32 -7.98
C TYR A 78 -9.82 -13.80 -9.30
N ASN A 79 -10.11 -13.05 -10.37
CA ASN A 79 -9.48 -13.27 -11.68
C ASN A 79 -8.16 -12.50 -11.74
N LEU A 80 -7.08 -13.11 -11.28
CA LEU A 80 -5.77 -12.47 -11.28
C LEU A 80 -5.21 -12.34 -12.69
N ILE A 81 -4.60 -11.20 -12.96
CA ILE A 81 -3.90 -10.94 -14.22
C ILE A 81 -2.42 -10.76 -13.88
N GLN A 82 -1.58 -11.65 -14.40
CA GLN A 82 -0.14 -11.55 -14.17
C GLN A 82 0.47 -10.50 -15.12
N LYS A 83 1.25 -9.59 -14.55
CA LYS A 83 1.96 -8.55 -15.27
C LYS A 83 3.33 -9.07 -15.73
N GLU A 84 3.97 -8.38 -16.66
CA GLU A 84 5.29 -8.74 -17.18
C GLU A 84 6.36 -8.82 -16.09
N ASN A 85 6.24 -7.98 -15.05
CA ASN A 85 7.18 -7.95 -13.93
C ASN A 85 6.96 -9.05 -12.90
N GLY A 86 6.01 -9.94 -13.13
CA GLY A 86 5.70 -11.07 -12.23
C GLY A 86 4.64 -10.76 -11.17
N TRP A 87 4.27 -9.50 -11.00
CA TRP A 87 3.19 -9.12 -10.09
C TRP A 87 1.84 -9.50 -10.67
N TYR A 88 0.83 -9.57 -9.82
CA TYR A 88 -0.56 -9.86 -10.21
C TYR A 88 -1.45 -8.67 -9.88
N THR A 89 -2.32 -8.33 -10.81
CA THR A 89 -3.43 -7.40 -10.53
C THR A 89 -4.58 -8.21 -9.93
N VAL A 90 -5.00 -7.85 -8.74
CA VAL A 90 -6.13 -8.48 -8.04
C VAL A 90 -7.43 -7.76 -8.41
N ASN A 91 -7.42 -6.44 -8.31
CA ASN A 91 -8.52 -5.57 -8.75
C ASN A 91 -7.96 -4.17 -9.04
N ASP A 92 -8.84 -3.18 -9.23
CA ASP A 92 -8.44 -1.80 -9.59
C ASP A 92 -7.49 -1.15 -8.59
N LYS A 93 -7.51 -1.57 -7.34
CA LYS A 93 -6.76 -0.94 -6.26
C LYS A 93 -5.68 -1.84 -5.67
N VAL A 94 -5.70 -3.12 -5.97
CA VAL A 94 -4.86 -4.11 -5.28
C VAL A 94 -3.98 -4.86 -6.26
N GLU A 95 -2.67 -4.85 -5.98
CA GLU A 95 -1.70 -5.70 -6.66
C GLU A 95 -0.97 -6.55 -5.63
N CYS A 96 -0.53 -7.72 -6.05
CA CYS A 96 0.22 -8.61 -5.16
C CYS A 96 1.44 -9.20 -5.85
N VAL A 97 2.41 -9.56 -5.03
CA VAL A 97 3.60 -10.30 -5.45
C VAL A 97 3.76 -11.50 -4.53
N CYS A 98 4.04 -12.66 -5.12
CA CYS A 98 4.34 -13.85 -4.33
C CYS A 98 5.82 -13.83 -3.99
N ASP A 99 6.11 -13.34 -2.80
CA ASP A 99 7.47 -13.24 -2.29
C ASP A 99 7.43 -13.77 -0.86
N GLY A 100 8.45 -14.39 -0.41
CA GLY A 100 8.32 -14.80 0.95
C GLY A 100 9.28 -15.83 1.48
N SER A 101 10.10 -16.40 0.63
CA SER A 101 10.98 -17.44 1.15
C SER A 101 12.31 -16.92 1.70
N ASN A 102 12.71 -15.67 1.37
CA ASN A 102 14.06 -15.16 1.69
C ASN A 102 14.05 -13.73 2.25
N LEU A 103 13.07 -13.43 3.11
CA LEU A 103 13.04 -12.12 3.76
C LEU A 103 14.16 -12.02 4.80
N LYS A 104 14.93 -10.95 4.74
CA LYS A 104 15.96 -10.64 5.74
C LYS A 104 15.32 -10.31 7.09
N TYR A 105 14.18 -9.64 7.06
CA TYR A 105 13.40 -9.27 8.24
C TYR A 105 12.00 -9.80 8.10
N LYS A 106 11.42 -10.27 9.21
CA LYS A 106 10.05 -10.76 9.22
C LYS A 106 9.07 -9.58 9.17
N PRO A 107 7.91 -9.74 8.49
CA PRO A 107 6.84 -8.76 8.59
C PRO A 107 6.44 -8.51 10.03
N GLU A 108 5.98 -7.29 10.32
CA GLU A 108 5.57 -6.88 11.66
C GLU A 108 4.06 -6.82 11.75
N LYS A 109 3.51 -7.34 12.84
CA LYS A 109 2.07 -7.24 13.11
C LYS A 109 1.81 -5.93 13.85
N LEU A 110 0.93 -5.10 13.28
CA LEU A 110 0.52 -3.84 13.90
C LEU A 110 -0.71 -4.06 14.79
N ASP A 111 -1.02 -3.06 15.62
CA ASP A 111 -2.17 -3.10 16.52
C ASP A 111 -3.51 -3.27 15.79
N CYS A 112 -3.58 -2.85 14.52
CA CYS A 112 -4.77 -3.06 13.70
C CYS A 112 -5.01 -4.53 13.31
N GLY A 113 -4.07 -5.42 13.63
CA GLY A 113 -4.19 -6.86 13.41
C GLY A 113 -3.60 -7.36 12.09
N TYR A 114 -3.08 -6.47 11.26
CA TYR A 114 -2.50 -6.84 9.98
C TYR A 114 -0.99 -6.78 10.01
N TYR A 115 -0.37 -7.62 9.19
CA TYR A 115 1.09 -7.60 9.01
C TYR A 115 1.47 -6.58 7.97
N VAL A 116 2.56 -5.89 8.21
CA VAL A 116 3.14 -4.91 7.29
C VAL A 116 4.60 -5.24 7.04
N GLN A 117 5.13 -4.75 5.94
CA GLN A 117 6.54 -4.84 5.63
C GLN A 117 7.37 -4.33 6.81
N ASN A 118 8.40 -5.08 7.21
CA ASN A 118 9.31 -4.66 8.26
C ASN A 118 9.90 -3.30 7.92
N ILE A 119 9.94 -2.38 8.89
CA ILE A 119 10.37 -1.01 8.62
C ILE A 119 11.86 -0.95 8.22
N PHE A 120 12.70 -1.81 8.77
CA PHE A 120 14.11 -1.85 8.41
C PHE A 120 14.31 -2.42 7.01
N GLU A 121 13.53 -3.42 6.62
CA GLU A 121 13.49 -3.96 5.26
C GLU A 121 13.14 -2.86 4.27
N TYR A 122 12.09 -2.10 4.57
CA TYR A 122 11.66 -1.00 3.71
C TYR A 122 12.71 0.11 3.64
N PHE A 123 13.33 0.45 4.77
CA PHE A 123 14.38 1.46 4.82
C PHE A 123 15.58 1.08 3.94
N GLU A 124 15.99 -0.18 3.99
CA GLU A 124 17.06 -0.67 3.13
C GLU A 124 16.68 -0.58 1.64
N TYR A 125 15.46 -0.95 1.31
CA TYR A 125 14.94 -0.81 -0.05
C TYR A 125 14.97 0.64 -0.52
N LEU A 126 14.49 1.57 0.29
CA LEU A 126 14.46 2.99 -0.05
C LEU A 126 15.87 3.53 -0.32
N ASN A 127 16.84 3.13 0.50
CA ASN A 127 18.23 3.58 0.36
C ASN A 127 18.88 3.04 -0.92
N SER A 128 18.40 1.94 -1.46
CA SER A 128 18.92 1.35 -2.69
C SER A 128 18.19 1.83 -3.94
N SER A 129 17.09 2.53 -3.78
CA SER A 129 16.25 2.99 -4.90
C SER A 129 16.75 4.33 -5.45
N SER A 130 16.66 4.49 -6.76
CA SER A 130 16.94 5.76 -7.44
C SER A 130 15.66 6.53 -7.79
N ARG A 131 14.49 5.97 -7.49
CA ARG A 131 13.21 6.61 -7.78
C ARG A 131 12.99 7.81 -6.88
N GLU A 132 12.61 8.93 -7.47
CA GLU A 132 12.35 10.18 -6.73
C GLU A 132 11.33 9.98 -5.61
N LYS A 133 10.26 9.24 -5.90
CA LYS A 133 9.21 8.89 -4.95
C LYS A 133 9.78 8.20 -3.70
N ASP A 134 10.70 7.27 -3.89
CA ASP A 134 11.33 6.53 -2.80
C ASP A 134 12.30 7.40 -2.01
N ILE A 135 13.09 8.20 -2.71
CA ILE A 135 14.04 9.13 -2.08
C ILE A 135 13.32 10.08 -1.12
N LYS A 136 12.16 10.57 -1.50
CA LYS A 136 11.35 11.47 -0.65
C LYS A 136 10.86 10.81 0.63
N ARG A 137 10.71 9.50 0.64
CA ARG A 137 10.26 8.73 1.80
C ARG A 137 11.35 8.46 2.83
N ILE A 138 12.62 8.54 2.42
CA ILE A 138 13.76 8.22 3.29
C ILE A 138 13.75 9.01 4.60
N PRO A 139 13.66 10.36 4.59
CA PRO A 139 13.68 11.11 5.85
C PRO A 139 12.50 10.80 6.76
N LEU A 140 11.33 10.50 6.20
CA LEU A 140 10.14 10.16 6.96
C LEU A 140 10.29 8.82 7.68
N VAL A 141 10.79 7.82 6.97
CA VAL A 141 11.04 6.49 7.53
C VAL A 141 12.17 6.53 8.55
N LYS A 142 13.23 7.25 8.23
CA LYS A 142 14.37 7.45 9.16
C LYS A 142 13.90 8.07 10.47
N ASN A 143 13.04 9.09 10.39
CA ASN A 143 12.49 9.76 11.56
C ASN A 143 11.63 8.81 12.41
N TYR A 144 10.82 8.01 11.76
CA TYR A 144 10.00 6.99 12.42
C TYR A 144 10.88 5.97 13.17
N ILE A 145 11.94 5.48 12.52
CA ILE A 145 12.88 4.52 13.13
C ILE A 145 13.52 5.11 14.38
N LYS A 146 13.90 6.38 14.35
CA LYS A 146 14.46 7.07 15.53
C LYS A 146 13.49 7.07 16.71
N LYS A 147 12.19 7.22 16.45
CA LYS A 147 11.18 7.29 17.50
C LYS A 147 10.91 5.94 18.15
N ILE A 148 11.11 4.83 17.43
CA ILE A 148 10.86 3.49 17.97
C ILE A 148 12.08 2.86 18.61
N LYS A 149 13.25 3.50 18.49
CA LYS A 149 14.48 3.05 19.18
C LYS A 149 14.59 3.70 20.60
#